data_4755358f074133669ec8560c3a6d43ae
#
_entry.id   4755358f074133669ec8560c3a6d43ae
#
_cell.length_a   1.000
_cell.length_b   1.000
_cell.length_c   1.000
_cell.angle_alpha   90.00
_cell.angle_beta   90.00
_cell.angle_gamma   90.00
#
_symmetry.space_group_name_H-M   'P 1'
#
loop_
_entity.id
_entity.type
_entity.pdbx_description
1 polymer ?
#
loop_
_entity_poly.entity_id
_entity_poly.type
_entity_poly.pdbx_seq_one_letter_code
_entity_poly.pdbx_strand_id
1 'polypeptide(L)'
;MKAKYIFSGLLAMTLVSSCTDKMDYKEYNIYDKAYVEKMFGRVGGLMTEIYNDIDYDFGNYSGAMAGSATDESVYSHPGNAIEDFYNGAWGPTNAKERVWKSAWDGITYSNLVLDEFNDCTFPEYTEDEHYRQQMFLYKNYRYEARWARAFFYFELVKRYGGVPLKTRTMTATEANSLPQVPADSIFTFIDKECADIQDSIIVNYGDLGDMSFYKAQTGRANKLAVMALRARAALYRASPLFNANGDKSRWLKAAQLSNAVIAEARQEGMGLLPDYSKLFDKDSYKDGIKEIIFARRTAASNAFEKYNYPIGIENADGGNCPTQNLVDAYEMTNGRAIDEQGSGYDPQDPYKDRDARLAMTVAVNGEKWPDKDTLKTFEGGANSSSVTYGTPTGYYLKKYINKGTIIAKTGSNSFTHEWVIFRLAEFYLNYAEAALNYTGSGYTAPEGLPMTAAQAINVVRTRAKQPNMATGLSFDAFKKKYENERFVELAFEGHRFFDLRRWKEAPQYLKDIRGMKITRQDDGTMKYEGQTIATRTWDDKWYLFPFPQKDVLNCHLTQNEGWK
;
A
#
# COMPACT_ATOMS: atom_id res chain seq x y z
N MET A 1 -6.68 78.88 42.36
CA MET A 1 -7.22 77.69 41.59
C MET A 1 -6.39 77.34 40.40
N LYS A 2 -5.06 77.23 40.53
CA LYS A 2 -4.17 76.85 39.40
C LYS A 2 -3.01 75.92 39.80
N ALA A 3 -2.92 75.38 41.01
CA ALA A 3 -1.83 74.51 41.48
C ALA A 3 -2.23 73.03 41.67
N LYS A 4 -3.54 72.67 41.50
CA LYS A 4 -4.03 71.29 41.69
C LYS A 4 -4.00 70.41 40.42
N TYR A 5 -3.76 71.00 39.23
CA TYR A 5 -3.77 70.26 37.97
C TYR A 5 -2.40 69.90 37.47
N ILE A 6 -1.30 70.40 38.04
CA ILE A 6 0.05 70.10 37.65
C ILE A 6 0.56 68.80 38.30
N PHE A 7 0.00 68.42 39.47
CA PHE A 7 0.41 67.19 40.17
C PHE A 7 -0.28 65.91 39.63
N SER A 8 -1.42 66.08 38.98
CA SER A 8 -2.12 64.94 38.35
C SER A 8 -1.58 64.57 36.98
N GLY A 9 -0.87 65.47 36.30
CA GLY A 9 -0.22 65.22 35.00
C GLY A 9 1.12 64.50 35.12
N LEU A 10 1.85 64.66 36.22
CA LEU A 10 3.15 63.98 36.41
C LEU A 10 3.03 62.55 36.94
N LEU A 11 1.92 62.21 37.59
CA LEU A 11 1.65 60.84 38.09
C LEU A 11 1.12 59.90 37.00
N ALA A 12 0.59 60.46 35.89
CA ALA A 12 0.12 59.68 34.74
C ALA A 12 1.23 59.34 33.73
N MET A 13 2.40 59.99 33.80
CA MET A 13 3.53 59.71 32.89
C MET A 13 4.54 58.69 33.43
N THR A 14 4.45 58.28 34.70
CA THR A 14 5.34 57.26 35.29
C THR A 14 4.77 55.86 35.29
N LEU A 15 3.56 55.63 34.75
CA LEU A 15 2.93 54.32 34.67
C LEU A 15 2.91 53.69 33.28
N VAL A 16 3.57 54.32 32.28
CA VAL A 16 3.57 53.81 30.89
C VAL A 16 4.95 53.25 30.46
N SER A 17 5.97 53.26 31.34
CA SER A 17 7.31 52.78 30.97
C SER A 17 7.73 51.44 31.58
N SER A 18 6.78 50.62 32.07
CA SER A 18 7.13 49.38 32.77
C SER A 18 6.48 48.09 32.23
N CYS A 19 5.98 48.05 31.00
CA CYS A 19 5.38 46.85 30.47
C CYS A 19 5.77 46.46 29.03
N THR A 20 6.77 47.12 28.43
CA THR A 20 7.17 46.78 27.05
C THR A 20 8.19 45.66 26.97
N ASP A 21 9.01 45.43 28.01
CA ASP A 21 10.05 44.40 27.99
C ASP A 21 9.60 42.98 28.41
N LYS A 22 8.30 42.83 28.82
CA LYS A 22 7.74 41.52 29.15
C LYS A 22 6.65 41.05 28.19
N MET A 23 6.39 41.77 27.11
CA MET A 23 5.45 41.37 26.06
C MET A 23 6.13 40.94 24.77
N ASP A 24 7.44 40.73 24.71
CA ASP A 24 8.05 39.87 23.73
C ASP A 24 7.74 38.42 24.10
N TYR A 25 6.47 38.08 23.90
CA TYR A 25 6.07 36.69 23.83
C TYR A 25 6.78 36.11 22.59
N LYS A 26 7.95 35.55 22.80
CA LYS A 26 8.53 34.64 21.79
C LYS A 26 7.49 33.55 21.61
N GLU A 27 6.83 33.56 20.47
CA GLU A 27 6.00 32.43 20.08
C GLU A 27 6.90 31.20 20.09
N TYR A 28 6.79 30.40 21.17
CA TYR A 28 7.49 29.13 21.32
C TYR A 28 6.95 28.05 20.38
N ASN A 29 6.21 28.42 19.34
CA ASN A 29 5.62 27.52 18.34
C ASN A 29 6.50 27.35 17.10
N ILE A 30 7.64 28.04 17.00
CA ILE A 30 8.61 27.82 15.92
C ILE A 30 9.74 26.97 16.51
N TYR A 31 9.73 25.67 16.20
CA TYR A 31 10.85 24.78 16.47
C TYR A 31 11.99 25.10 15.50
N ASP A 32 12.91 25.96 15.91
CA ASP A 32 14.13 26.19 15.14
C ASP A 32 15.09 24.99 15.24
N LYS A 33 16.09 24.94 14.37
CA LYS A 33 17.08 23.87 14.34
C LYS A 33 17.76 23.70 15.69
N ALA A 34 18.19 24.78 16.33
CA ALA A 34 18.89 24.77 17.62
C ALA A 34 18.03 24.17 18.75
N TYR A 35 16.72 24.27 18.64
CA TYR A 35 15.79 23.63 19.58
C TYR A 35 15.60 22.14 19.30
N VAL A 36 15.48 21.75 18.01
CA VAL A 36 15.24 20.34 17.62
C VAL A 36 16.47 19.48 17.90
N GLU A 37 17.68 19.94 17.56
CA GLU A 37 18.93 19.18 17.67
C GLU A 37 19.36 18.83 19.12
N LYS A 38 18.72 19.43 20.13
CA LYS A 38 19.06 19.21 21.55
C LYS A 38 18.46 17.95 22.16
N MET A 39 17.45 17.34 21.52
CA MET A 39 16.71 16.23 22.15
C MET A 39 16.44 15.11 21.16
N PHE A 40 16.74 13.86 21.57
CA PHE A 40 16.42 12.65 20.79
C PHE A 40 14.95 12.59 20.34
N GLY A 41 14.02 12.89 21.25
CA GLY A 41 12.59 12.84 20.97
C GLY A 41 12.13 13.81 19.90
N ARG A 42 12.80 14.97 19.75
CA ARG A 42 12.46 15.96 18.73
C ARG A 42 12.96 15.54 17.35
N VAL A 43 14.20 15.05 17.27
CA VAL A 43 14.72 14.47 16.02
C VAL A 43 13.92 13.23 15.64
N GLY A 44 13.54 12.40 16.64
CA GLY A 44 12.64 11.28 16.44
C GLY A 44 11.26 11.68 15.93
N GLY A 45 10.78 12.88 16.27
CA GLY A 45 9.56 13.46 15.72
C GLY A 45 9.62 13.67 14.21
N LEU A 46 10.77 14.13 13.66
CA LEU A 46 10.96 14.23 12.20
C LEU A 46 10.87 12.87 11.52
N MET A 47 11.41 11.82 12.14
CA MET A 47 11.25 10.45 11.63
C MET A 47 9.78 10.01 11.65
N THR A 48 9.01 10.43 12.65
CA THR A 48 7.57 10.15 12.73
C THR A 48 6.83 10.80 11.57
N GLU A 49 7.16 12.04 11.20
CA GLU A 49 6.55 12.70 10.03
C GLU A 49 6.90 11.96 8.73
N ILE A 50 8.14 11.52 8.54
CA ILE A 50 8.53 10.69 7.39
C ILE A 50 7.65 9.44 7.28
N TYR A 51 7.45 8.72 8.39
CA TYR A 51 6.60 7.52 8.41
C TYR A 51 5.11 7.85 8.23
N ASN A 52 4.64 9.03 8.66
CA ASN A 52 3.27 9.47 8.47
C ASN A 52 2.93 9.74 6.99
N ASP A 53 3.91 10.13 6.19
CA ASP A 53 3.75 10.36 4.76
C ASP A 53 3.70 9.07 3.91
N ILE A 54 4.04 7.90 4.50
CA ILE A 54 3.91 6.61 3.83
C ILE A 54 2.43 6.31 3.60
N ASP A 55 2.05 6.16 2.33
CA ASP A 55 0.66 5.92 1.91
C ASP A 55 0.17 4.51 2.30
N TYR A 56 -1.14 4.41 2.53
CA TYR A 56 -1.88 3.17 2.77
C TYR A 56 -3.28 3.30 2.17
N ASP A 57 -3.92 2.18 1.81
CA ASP A 57 -5.20 2.24 1.10
C ASP A 57 -6.34 1.54 1.87
N PHE A 58 -6.75 2.13 2.98
CA PHE A 58 -8.00 1.78 3.67
C PHE A 58 -9.15 2.69 3.25
N GLY A 59 -9.29 2.95 1.92
CA GLY A 59 -10.38 3.75 1.37
C GLY A 59 -9.98 5.18 1.03
N ASN A 60 -8.86 5.38 0.38
CA ASN A 60 -8.27 6.68 0.03
C ASN A 60 -9.11 7.52 -0.94
N TYR A 61 -10.03 6.90 -1.65
CA TYR A 61 -10.90 7.56 -2.62
C TYR A 61 -12.32 7.68 -2.06
N SER A 62 -12.49 8.42 -0.96
CA SER A 62 -13.78 8.61 -0.27
C SER A 62 -14.41 7.28 0.16
N GLY A 63 -13.64 6.43 0.81
CA GLY A 63 -14.04 5.09 1.25
C GLY A 63 -13.68 3.97 0.27
N ALA A 64 -13.49 4.29 -1.01
CA ALA A 64 -13.08 3.30 -2.00
C ALA A 64 -11.56 3.06 -1.98
N MET A 65 -11.16 1.80 -2.12
CA MET A 65 -9.79 1.35 -2.37
C MET A 65 -9.47 1.43 -3.87
N ALA A 66 -8.18 1.56 -4.22
CA ALA A 66 -7.73 1.58 -5.62
C ALA A 66 -8.14 0.32 -6.41
N GLY A 67 -8.30 -0.82 -5.74
CA GLY A 67 -8.84 -2.04 -6.31
C GLY A 67 -10.21 -1.86 -6.97
N SER A 68 -11.04 -0.93 -6.49
CA SER A 68 -12.35 -0.63 -7.08
C SER A 68 -12.28 0.09 -8.44
N ALA A 69 -11.08 0.52 -8.87
CA ALA A 69 -10.84 0.95 -10.24
C ALA A 69 -10.35 -0.19 -11.16
N THR A 70 -10.37 -1.43 -10.70
CA THR A 70 -9.90 -2.63 -11.44
C THR A 70 -10.99 -3.69 -11.54
N ASP A 71 -10.62 -4.86 -12.03
CA ASP A 71 -11.45 -6.07 -12.01
C ASP A 71 -11.49 -6.76 -10.62
N GLU A 72 -10.87 -6.16 -9.60
CA GLU A 72 -10.82 -6.70 -8.24
C GLU A 72 -12.10 -6.40 -7.45
N SER A 73 -12.60 -5.16 -7.54
CA SER A 73 -13.80 -4.73 -6.81
C SER A 73 -14.56 -3.60 -7.51
N VAL A 74 -15.77 -3.34 -7.01
CA VAL A 74 -16.59 -2.17 -7.34
C VAL A 74 -17.00 -1.51 -6.02
N TYR A 75 -16.94 -0.19 -5.95
CA TYR A 75 -17.45 0.53 -4.79
C TYR A 75 -18.96 0.69 -4.88
N SER A 76 -19.68 0.41 -3.79
CA SER A 76 -21.14 0.33 -3.80
C SER A 76 -21.87 1.67 -3.98
N HIS A 77 -21.17 2.79 -3.81
CA HIS A 77 -21.74 4.14 -3.94
C HIS A 77 -21.47 4.72 -5.32
N PRO A 78 -22.49 4.87 -6.18
CA PRO A 78 -22.34 5.51 -7.47
C PRO A 78 -21.88 6.98 -7.35
N GLY A 79 -21.06 7.44 -8.29
CA GLY A 79 -20.51 8.80 -8.29
C GLY A 79 -19.33 9.00 -7.32
N ASN A 80 -18.77 7.92 -6.79
CA ASN A 80 -17.58 7.98 -5.96
C ASN A 80 -16.35 8.42 -6.77
N ALA A 81 -15.41 9.11 -6.12
CA ALA A 81 -14.18 9.61 -6.72
C ALA A 81 -13.30 8.53 -7.38
N ILE A 82 -13.49 7.25 -7.06
CA ILE A 82 -12.80 6.13 -7.70
C ILE A 82 -13.21 5.95 -9.16
N GLU A 83 -14.42 6.33 -9.53
CA GLU A 83 -14.93 6.21 -10.89
C GLU A 83 -14.17 7.08 -11.88
N ASP A 84 -13.54 8.15 -11.42
CA ASP A 84 -12.76 9.06 -12.28
C ASP A 84 -11.67 8.32 -13.05
N PHE A 85 -11.12 7.21 -12.49
CA PHE A 85 -10.10 6.39 -13.15
C PHE A 85 -10.59 5.67 -14.42
N TYR A 86 -11.91 5.60 -14.66
CA TYR A 86 -12.48 4.89 -15.81
C TYR A 86 -13.69 5.58 -16.48
N ASN A 87 -14.11 6.76 -15.98
CA ASN A 87 -15.24 7.51 -16.56
C ASN A 87 -14.80 8.73 -17.41
N GLY A 88 -13.49 8.97 -17.52
CA GLY A 88 -12.92 10.10 -18.28
C GLY A 88 -12.75 11.40 -17.48
N ALA A 89 -13.15 11.45 -16.21
CA ALA A 89 -12.99 12.64 -15.36
C ALA A 89 -11.58 12.79 -14.75
N TRP A 90 -10.75 11.75 -14.88
CA TRP A 90 -9.35 11.80 -14.42
C TRP A 90 -8.51 12.63 -15.39
N GLY A 91 -7.76 13.60 -14.85
CA GLY A 91 -6.93 14.47 -15.68
C GLY A 91 -6.08 15.44 -14.85
N PRO A 92 -5.29 16.32 -15.48
CA PRO A 92 -4.38 17.25 -14.80
C PRO A 92 -5.05 18.15 -13.76
N THR A 93 -6.31 18.54 -13.97
CA THR A 93 -7.11 19.34 -13.04
C THR A 93 -7.81 18.49 -11.96
N ASN A 94 -7.80 17.17 -12.10
CA ASN A 94 -8.30 16.18 -11.16
C ASN A 94 -7.31 15.01 -11.04
N ALA A 95 -6.06 15.33 -10.70
CA ALA A 95 -4.88 14.44 -10.82
C ALA A 95 -4.78 13.37 -9.73
N LYS A 96 -5.72 13.34 -8.73
CA LYS A 96 -5.64 12.43 -7.57
C LYS A 96 -4.31 12.57 -6.83
N GLU A 97 -3.92 13.79 -6.52
CA GLU A 97 -2.57 14.21 -6.11
C GLU A 97 -2.18 13.86 -4.66
N ARG A 98 -2.99 13.09 -3.93
CA ARG A 98 -2.68 12.77 -2.53
C ARG A 98 -1.27 12.20 -2.36
N VAL A 99 -0.91 11.16 -3.14
CA VAL A 99 0.41 10.53 -3.05
C VAL A 99 1.50 11.43 -3.64
N TRP A 100 1.19 12.26 -4.63
CA TRP A 100 2.12 13.28 -5.13
C TRP A 100 2.59 14.19 -4.00
N LYS A 101 1.63 14.73 -3.23
CA LYS A 101 1.94 15.62 -2.12
C LYS A 101 2.71 14.91 -1.01
N SER A 102 2.20 13.80 -0.48
CA SER A 102 2.83 13.09 0.65
C SER A 102 4.22 12.57 0.29
N ALA A 103 4.47 12.13 -0.94
CA ALA A 103 5.79 11.70 -1.36
C ALA A 103 6.81 12.86 -1.38
N TRP A 104 6.41 14.05 -1.85
CA TRP A 104 7.30 15.23 -1.81
C TRP A 104 7.53 15.76 -0.39
N ASP A 105 6.52 15.70 0.48
CA ASP A 105 6.66 16.03 1.90
C ASP A 105 7.65 15.05 2.56
N GLY A 106 7.47 13.74 2.37
CA GLY A 106 8.37 12.71 2.90
C GLY A 106 9.81 12.80 2.37
N ILE A 107 10.01 13.12 1.08
CA ILE A 107 11.34 13.40 0.50
C ILE A 107 11.96 14.64 1.18
N THR A 108 11.16 15.66 1.43
CA THR A 108 11.65 16.90 2.06
C THR A 108 12.08 16.64 3.49
N TYR A 109 11.27 15.94 4.31
CA TYR A 109 11.66 15.56 5.67
C TYR A 109 12.86 14.60 5.69
N SER A 110 12.94 13.67 4.74
CA SER A 110 14.11 12.77 4.62
C SER A 110 15.39 13.55 4.35
N ASN A 111 15.37 14.51 3.42
CA ASN A 111 16.51 15.36 3.15
C ASN A 111 16.86 16.24 4.36
N LEU A 112 15.85 16.77 5.06
CA LEU A 112 16.07 17.59 6.26
C LEU A 112 16.82 16.80 7.34
N VAL A 113 16.39 15.55 7.61
CA VAL A 113 17.10 14.67 8.57
C VAL A 113 18.54 14.41 8.13
N LEU A 114 18.76 14.13 6.85
CA LEU A 114 20.07 13.77 6.32
C LEU A 114 21.05 14.96 6.29
N ASP A 115 20.56 16.15 5.98
CA ASP A 115 21.43 17.32 5.79
C ASP A 115 21.64 18.12 7.08
N GLU A 116 20.63 18.13 7.97
CA GLU A 116 20.65 19.05 9.10
C GLU A 116 20.67 18.38 10.47
N PHE A 117 20.17 17.15 10.61
CA PHE A 117 20.03 16.46 11.89
C PHE A 117 20.79 15.12 11.97
N ASN A 118 21.74 14.89 11.07
CA ASN A 118 22.48 13.65 10.98
C ASN A 118 23.66 13.54 11.98
N ASP A 119 24.16 14.66 12.47
CA ASP A 119 25.37 14.72 13.29
C ASP A 119 25.14 15.38 14.67
N CYS A 120 23.91 15.27 15.23
CA CYS A 120 23.61 15.75 16.56
C CYS A 120 24.33 14.93 17.64
N THR A 121 24.77 15.57 18.70
CA THR A 121 25.58 14.95 19.78
C THR A 121 24.86 14.80 21.11
N PHE A 122 23.78 15.53 21.33
CA PHE A 122 22.94 15.49 22.54
C PHE A 122 23.73 15.57 23.86
N PRO A 123 24.55 16.60 24.10
CA PRO A 123 25.46 16.65 25.25
C PRO A 123 24.74 16.65 26.60
N GLU A 124 23.50 17.14 26.66
CA GLU A 124 22.69 17.17 27.89
C GLU A 124 22.21 15.78 28.33
N TYR A 125 22.35 14.75 27.46
CA TYR A 125 21.92 13.37 27.72
C TYR A 125 23.07 12.40 27.98
N THR A 126 24.32 12.83 27.98
CA THR A 126 25.49 11.93 28.08
C THR A 126 25.50 11.11 29.37
N GLU A 127 24.91 11.63 30.45
CA GLU A 127 24.78 10.95 31.74
C GLU A 127 23.46 10.16 31.90
N ASP A 128 22.58 10.15 30.88
CA ASP A 128 21.36 9.37 30.89
C ASP A 128 21.68 7.87 30.76
N GLU A 129 21.08 7.03 31.60
CA GLU A 129 21.30 5.57 31.60
C GLU A 129 20.99 4.90 30.26
N HIS A 130 20.13 5.52 29.44
CA HIS A 130 19.73 5.05 28.12
C HIS A 130 20.43 5.78 26.95
N TYR A 131 21.38 6.65 27.23
CA TYR A 131 22.06 7.44 26.19
C TYR A 131 22.64 6.57 25.06
N ARG A 132 23.30 5.46 25.43
CA ARG A 132 23.89 4.53 24.46
C ARG A 132 22.84 3.93 23.51
N GLN A 133 21.70 3.53 24.04
CA GLN A 133 20.59 2.95 23.27
C GLN A 133 19.95 4.01 22.36
N GLN A 134 19.71 5.20 22.90
CA GLN A 134 19.15 6.32 22.12
C GLN A 134 20.08 6.74 20.98
N MET A 135 21.39 6.85 21.24
CA MET A 135 22.39 7.15 20.22
C MET A 135 22.48 6.06 19.13
N PHE A 136 22.35 4.80 19.52
CA PHE A 136 22.33 3.70 18.55
C PHE A 136 21.13 3.82 17.58
N LEU A 137 19.94 4.04 18.11
CA LEU A 137 18.74 4.25 17.30
C LEU A 137 18.84 5.54 16.45
N TYR A 138 19.33 6.63 17.05
CA TYR A 138 19.54 7.90 16.34
C TYR A 138 20.51 7.73 15.16
N LYS A 139 21.60 7.03 15.33
CA LYS A 139 22.55 6.76 14.25
C LYS A 139 21.94 5.92 13.11
N ASN A 140 20.90 5.16 13.39
CA ASN A 140 20.18 4.40 12.37
C ASN A 140 19.22 5.28 11.55
N TYR A 141 18.79 6.46 12.05
CA TYR A 141 17.85 7.35 11.36
C TYR A 141 18.31 7.75 9.96
N ARG A 142 19.63 7.91 9.75
CA ARG A 142 20.19 8.20 8.42
C ARG A 142 19.87 7.12 7.39
N TYR A 143 19.87 5.88 7.79
CA TYR A 143 19.57 4.75 6.91
C TYR A 143 18.07 4.65 6.65
N GLU A 144 17.26 4.86 7.68
CA GLU A 144 15.80 4.92 7.53
C GLU A 144 15.36 6.09 6.66
N ALA A 145 15.93 7.27 6.81
CA ALA A 145 15.63 8.44 5.99
C ALA A 145 16.03 8.21 4.52
N ARG A 146 17.18 7.58 4.25
CA ARG A 146 17.57 7.18 2.88
C ARG A 146 16.62 6.15 2.29
N TRP A 147 16.23 5.14 3.06
CA TRP A 147 15.23 4.17 2.64
C TRP A 147 13.89 4.83 2.32
N ALA A 148 13.40 5.70 3.21
CA ALA A 148 12.13 6.39 3.03
C ALA A 148 12.15 7.28 1.78
N ARG A 149 13.23 8.04 1.55
CA ARG A 149 13.43 8.83 0.34
C ARG A 149 13.36 7.95 -0.91
N ALA A 150 14.05 6.81 -0.93
CA ALA A 150 13.98 5.85 -2.04
C ALA A 150 12.58 5.27 -2.20
N PHE A 151 11.86 4.99 -1.10
CA PHE A 151 10.47 4.52 -1.10
C PHE A 151 9.53 5.57 -1.73
N PHE A 152 9.62 6.83 -1.34
CA PHE A 152 8.81 7.90 -1.93
C PHE A 152 9.10 8.09 -3.42
N TYR A 153 10.35 7.99 -3.84
CA TYR A 153 10.69 7.99 -5.26
C TYR A 153 10.12 6.78 -6.00
N PHE A 154 10.03 5.62 -5.36
CA PHE A 154 9.33 4.48 -5.95
C PHE A 154 7.83 4.75 -6.10
N GLU A 155 7.19 5.36 -5.09
CA GLU A 155 5.78 5.76 -5.16
C GLU A 155 5.51 6.78 -6.28
N LEU A 156 6.44 7.69 -6.53
CA LEU A 156 6.36 8.65 -7.63
C LEU A 156 6.60 7.99 -8.99
N VAL A 157 7.69 7.24 -9.16
CA VAL A 157 8.05 6.68 -10.48
C VAL A 157 7.03 5.67 -10.99
N LYS A 158 6.45 4.84 -10.12
CA LYS A 158 5.42 3.86 -10.52
C LYS A 158 4.12 4.51 -11.01
N ARG A 159 3.86 5.77 -10.61
CA ARG A 159 2.68 6.54 -11.01
C ARG A 159 2.96 7.48 -12.16
N TYR A 160 4.03 8.23 -12.08
CA TYR A 160 4.29 9.37 -12.96
C TYR A 160 5.40 9.13 -13.98
N GLY A 161 6.13 8.01 -13.88
CA GLY A 161 7.33 7.83 -14.68
C GLY A 161 8.47 8.75 -14.23
N GLY A 162 9.02 9.56 -15.14
CA GLY A 162 10.10 10.50 -14.81
C GLY A 162 9.61 11.66 -13.95
N VAL A 163 10.38 12.03 -12.90
CA VAL A 163 10.10 13.15 -11.99
C VAL A 163 11.40 13.89 -11.66
N PRO A 164 11.36 15.11 -11.10
CA PRO A 164 12.56 15.78 -10.60
C PRO A 164 13.25 14.96 -9.50
N LEU A 165 14.58 14.99 -9.46
CA LEU A 165 15.37 14.27 -8.44
C LEU A 165 15.95 15.25 -7.42
N LYS A 166 15.28 15.40 -6.27
CA LYS A 166 15.65 16.23 -5.12
C LYS A 166 16.35 15.38 -4.06
N THR A 167 17.64 15.51 -3.91
CA THR A 167 18.47 14.68 -3.00
C THR A 167 19.07 15.44 -1.82
N ARG A 168 18.75 16.73 -1.68
CA ARG A 168 19.19 17.60 -0.58
C ARG A 168 18.07 18.58 -0.20
N THR A 169 18.25 19.25 0.91
CA THR A 169 17.43 20.39 1.32
C THR A 169 17.58 21.53 0.31
N MET A 170 16.46 22.13 -0.07
CA MET A 170 16.41 23.20 -1.09
C MET A 170 15.31 24.19 -0.75
N THR A 171 15.51 25.44 -1.17
CA THR A 171 14.45 26.44 -1.20
C THR A 171 13.37 26.03 -2.22
N ALA A 172 12.16 26.56 -2.09
CA ALA A 172 11.08 26.32 -3.03
C ALA A 172 11.46 26.69 -4.47
N THR A 173 12.16 27.80 -4.66
CA THR A 173 12.64 28.25 -5.98
C THR A 173 13.61 27.26 -6.61
N GLU A 174 14.60 26.78 -5.83
CA GLU A 174 15.55 25.76 -6.31
C GLU A 174 14.83 24.45 -6.67
N ALA A 175 13.94 23.99 -5.78
CA ALA A 175 13.18 22.74 -6.00
C ALA A 175 12.31 22.81 -7.26
N ASN A 176 11.62 23.94 -7.47
CA ASN A 176 10.75 24.15 -8.64
C ASN A 176 11.55 24.29 -9.95
N SER A 177 12.84 24.59 -9.88
CA SER A 177 13.72 24.69 -11.06
C SER A 177 14.41 23.37 -11.42
N LEU A 178 14.24 22.30 -10.62
CA LEU A 178 14.86 21.01 -10.92
C LEU A 178 14.32 20.42 -12.22
N PRO A 179 15.18 19.91 -13.11
CA PRO A 179 14.74 19.23 -14.31
C PRO A 179 14.07 17.90 -13.97
N GLN A 180 13.04 17.56 -14.75
CA GLN A 180 12.48 16.22 -14.75
C GLN A 180 13.49 15.24 -15.35
N VAL A 181 13.78 14.14 -14.61
CA VAL A 181 14.69 13.09 -15.09
C VAL A 181 13.89 11.85 -15.55
N PRO A 182 14.44 11.05 -16.48
CA PRO A 182 13.77 9.82 -16.93
C PRO A 182 13.49 8.84 -15.79
N ALA A 183 12.44 8.03 -15.92
CA ALA A 183 12.08 6.99 -14.96
C ALA A 183 13.27 6.04 -14.65
N ASP A 184 14.08 5.72 -15.64
CA ASP A 184 15.26 4.84 -15.48
C ASP A 184 16.30 5.43 -14.52
N SER A 185 16.48 6.74 -14.51
CA SER A 185 17.34 7.46 -13.57
C SER A 185 16.81 7.36 -12.14
N ILE A 186 15.49 7.45 -11.96
CA ILE A 186 14.85 7.28 -10.63
C ILE A 186 15.03 5.83 -10.13
N PHE A 187 14.80 4.82 -10.98
CA PHE A 187 15.07 3.42 -10.61
C PHE A 187 16.53 3.17 -10.26
N THR A 188 17.46 3.79 -10.98
CA THR A 188 18.91 3.72 -10.68
C THR A 188 19.25 4.36 -9.34
N PHE A 189 18.65 5.50 -9.02
CA PHE A 189 18.77 6.15 -7.72
C PHE A 189 18.25 5.24 -6.59
N ILE A 190 17.07 4.64 -6.76
CA ILE A 190 16.48 3.72 -5.76
C ILE A 190 17.39 2.50 -5.53
N ASP A 191 17.87 1.86 -6.61
CA ASP A 191 18.78 0.70 -6.51
C ASP A 191 20.06 1.08 -5.75
N LYS A 192 20.65 2.24 -6.06
CA LYS A 192 21.85 2.73 -5.40
C LYS A 192 21.61 3.03 -3.91
N GLU A 193 20.59 3.81 -3.57
CA GLU A 193 20.27 4.15 -2.17
C GLU A 193 20.09 2.88 -1.32
N CYS A 194 19.29 1.91 -1.85
CA CYS A 194 19.07 0.66 -1.14
C CYS A 194 20.35 -0.20 -1.03
N ALA A 195 21.16 -0.29 -2.10
CA ALA A 195 22.41 -1.04 -2.09
C ALA A 195 23.40 -0.50 -1.06
N ASP A 196 23.50 0.82 -0.95
CA ASP A 196 24.46 1.48 -0.06
C ASP A 196 24.11 1.28 1.43
N ILE A 197 22.83 1.10 1.77
CA ILE A 197 22.38 1.08 3.19
C ILE A 197 22.00 -0.29 3.71
N GLN A 198 21.73 -1.28 2.84
CA GLN A 198 21.15 -2.57 3.25
C GLN A 198 21.98 -3.32 4.31
N ASP A 199 23.31 -3.18 4.31
CA ASP A 199 24.20 -3.85 5.25
C ASP A 199 24.59 -2.98 6.46
N SER A 200 24.04 -1.76 6.53
CA SER A 200 24.32 -0.79 7.61
C SER A 200 23.10 -0.50 8.47
N ILE A 201 21.90 -0.64 7.95
CA ILE A 201 20.64 -0.47 8.69
C ILE A 201 20.42 -1.61 9.68
N ILE A 202 19.69 -1.37 10.75
CA ILE A 202 19.32 -2.41 11.72
C ILE A 202 18.68 -3.61 11.01
N VAL A 203 19.18 -4.81 11.31
CA VAL A 203 18.68 -6.06 10.71
C VAL A 203 17.30 -6.39 11.25
N ASN A 204 17.18 -6.45 12.60
CA ASN A 204 15.94 -6.79 13.27
C ASN A 204 15.82 -6.00 14.59
N TYR A 205 14.78 -5.20 14.72
CA TYR A 205 14.53 -4.42 15.95
C TYR A 205 14.16 -5.31 17.16
N GLY A 206 13.67 -6.53 16.93
CA GLY A 206 13.34 -7.49 17.97
C GLY A 206 14.57 -8.07 18.68
N ASP A 207 15.73 -8.09 18.02
CA ASP A 207 16.94 -8.76 18.47
C ASP A 207 18.00 -7.78 19.03
N LEU A 208 17.63 -6.54 19.30
CA LEU A 208 18.58 -5.51 19.78
C LEU A 208 19.10 -5.75 21.21
N GLY A 209 18.47 -6.64 21.99
CA GLY A 209 18.89 -6.94 23.36
C GLY A 209 19.00 -5.67 24.21
N ASP A 210 20.17 -5.47 24.85
CA ASP A 210 20.45 -4.28 25.69
C ASP A 210 20.46 -2.96 24.90
N MET A 211 20.52 -3.02 23.57
CA MET A 211 20.41 -1.82 22.71
C MET A 211 18.97 -1.42 22.42
N SER A 212 17.97 -2.20 22.87
CA SER A 212 16.56 -1.86 22.74
C SER A 212 16.14 -0.89 23.85
N PHE A 213 15.98 0.37 23.49
CA PHE A 213 15.42 1.37 24.42
C PHE A 213 13.89 1.23 24.55
N TYR A 214 13.23 0.92 23.44
CA TYR A 214 11.78 0.69 23.39
C TYR A 214 11.49 -0.71 22.85
N LYS A 215 10.77 -1.52 23.61
CA LYS A 215 10.30 -2.84 23.16
C LYS A 215 9.41 -2.80 21.91
N ALA A 216 8.97 -1.61 21.49
CA ALA A 216 8.00 -1.38 20.42
C ALA A 216 8.59 -0.66 19.19
N GLN A 217 9.83 -0.93 18.80
CA GLN A 217 10.41 -0.39 17.55
C GLN A 217 10.01 -1.21 16.31
N THR A 218 9.11 -2.19 16.45
CA THR A 218 8.54 -2.95 15.32
C THR A 218 7.76 -2.03 14.39
N GLY A 219 7.82 -2.27 13.09
CA GLY A 219 7.17 -1.44 12.06
C GLY A 219 8.04 -0.33 11.49
N ARG A 220 9.31 -0.20 11.96
CA ARG A 220 10.32 0.66 11.33
C ARG A 220 11.03 -0.09 10.20
N ALA A 221 11.55 0.65 9.22
CA ALA A 221 12.33 0.05 8.14
C ALA A 221 13.61 -0.60 8.68
N ASN A 222 13.83 -1.83 8.26
CA ASN A 222 14.99 -2.66 8.60
C ASN A 222 15.66 -3.18 7.32
N LYS A 223 16.67 -4.02 7.45
CA LYS A 223 17.39 -4.61 6.30
C LYS A 223 16.46 -5.25 5.29
N LEU A 224 15.50 -6.07 5.73
CA LEU A 224 14.54 -6.72 4.85
C LEU A 224 13.64 -5.71 4.13
N ALA A 225 13.20 -4.63 4.78
CA ALA A 225 12.41 -3.58 4.13
C ALA A 225 13.21 -2.84 3.03
N VAL A 226 14.51 -2.65 3.23
CA VAL A 226 15.41 -2.07 2.21
C VAL A 226 15.54 -3.01 1.02
N MET A 227 15.83 -4.29 1.27
CA MET A 227 15.96 -5.31 0.23
C MET A 227 14.64 -5.52 -0.54
N ALA A 228 13.51 -5.49 0.16
CA ALA A 228 12.17 -5.60 -0.41
C ALA A 228 11.85 -4.44 -1.38
N LEU A 229 12.12 -3.19 -0.98
CA LEU A 229 11.95 -2.04 -1.85
C LEU A 229 12.80 -2.16 -3.11
N ARG A 230 14.07 -2.52 -2.94
CA ARG A 230 15.02 -2.71 -4.04
C ARG A 230 14.54 -3.75 -5.04
N ALA A 231 14.07 -4.91 -4.56
CA ALA A 231 13.58 -6.01 -5.38
C ALA A 231 12.29 -5.64 -6.12
N ARG A 232 11.32 -5.00 -5.44
CA ARG A 232 10.08 -4.53 -6.09
C ARG A 232 10.36 -3.47 -7.14
N ALA A 233 11.24 -2.51 -6.87
CA ALA A 233 11.64 -1.49 -7.83
C ALA A 233 12.28 -2.11 -9.08
N ALA A 234 13.14 -3.12 -8.90
CA ALA A 234 13.76 -3.84 -10.01
C ALA A 234 12.72 -4.59 -10.87
N LEU A 235 11.70 -5.20 -10.25
CA LEU A 235 10.60 -5.86 -10.98
C LEU A 235 9.82 -4.84 -11.83
N TYR A 236 9.48 -3.68 -11.27
CA TYR A 236 8.79 -2.63 -12.02
C TYR A 236 9.64 -2.11 -13.19
N ARG A 237 10.94 -1.86 -12.94
CA ARG A 237 11.89 -1.45 -13.98
C ARG A 237 12.00 -2.47 -15.13
N ALA A 238 11.87 -3.77 -14.82
CA ALA A 238 11.91 -4.85 -15.80
C ALA A 238 10.59 -5.01 -16.58
N SER A 239 9.46 -4.51 -16.03
CA SER A 239 8.13 -4.70 -16.59
C SER A 239 7.90 -3.89 -17.88
N PRO A 240 7.00 -4.31 -18.79
CA PRO A 240 6.80 -3.73 -20.12
C PRO A 240 6.62 -2.20 -20.15
N LEU A 241 5.97 -1.61 -19.13
CA LEU A 241 5.76 -0.15 -19.06
C LEU A 241 7.09 0.62 -18.99
N PHE A 242 8.12 0.06 -18.34
CA PHE A 242 9.41 0.71 -18.11
C PHE A 242 10.57 0.04 -18.85
N ASN A 243 10.29 -1.03 -19.60
CA ASN A 243 11.27 -1.83 -20.33
C ASN A 243 10.81 -2.08 -21.78
N ALA A 244 10.50 -1.01 -22.50
CA ALA A 244 9.98 -1.10 -23.88
C ALA A 244 10.91 -1.84 -24.84
N ASN A 245 12.23 -1.83 -24.57
CA ASN A 245 13.23 -2.51 -25.40
C ASN A 245 13.36 -4.02 -25.08
N GLY A 246 12.64 -4.52 -24.07
CA GLY A 246 12.67 -5.93 -23.69
C GLY A 246 14.02 -6.42 -23.15
N ASP A 247 14.78 -5.55 -22.47
CA ASP A 247 16.08 -5.89 -21.88
C ASP A 247 15.91 -6.99 -20.82
N LYS A 248 16.35 -8.20 -21.19
CA LYS A 248 16.27 -9.39 -20.33
C LYS A 248 17.15 -9.29 -19.08
N SER A 249 18.23 -8.52 -19.11
CA SER A 249 19.11 -8.35 -17.95
C SER A 249 18.38 -7.73 -16.75
N ARG A 250 17.37 -6.89 -16.98
CA ARG A 250 16.51 -6.31 -15.96
C ARG A 250 15.68 -7.39 -15.24
N TRP A 251 15.18 -8.37 -15.97
CA TRP A 251 14.45 -9.50 -15.39
C TRP A 251 15.39 -10.40 -14.55
N LEU A 252 16.60 -10.67 -15.03
CA LEU A 252 17.59 -11.42 -14.24
C LEU A 252 17.89 -10.69 -12.93
N LYS A 253 18.12 -9.37 -12.97
CA LYS A 253 18.36 -8.55 -11.78
C LYS A 253 17.18 -8.61 -10.80
N ALA A 254 15.94 -8.51 -11.30
CA ALA A 254 14.74 -8.62 -10.46
C ALA A 254 14.62 -10.01 -9.79
N ALA A 255 14.96 -11.10 -10.52
CA ALA A 255 15.00 -12.45 -9.96
C ALA A 255 16.07 -12.58 -8.87
N GLN A 256 17.29 -12.08 -9.12
CA GLN A 256 18.39 -12.10 -8.16
C GLN A 256 18.03 -11.36 -6.86
N LEU A 257 17.47 -10.15 -6.97
CA LEU A 257 17.10 -9.35 -5.80
C LEU A 257 15.92 -9.96 -5.03
N SER A 258 14.92 -10.52 -5.72
CA SER A 258 13.81 -11.23 -5.07
C SER A 258 14.29 -12.48 -4.34
N ASN A 259 15.23 -13.23 -4.95
CA ASN A 259 15.87 -14.38 -4.29
C ASN A 259 16.67 -13.96 -3.06
N ALA A 260 17.36 -12.83 -3.10
CA ALA A 260 18.08 -12.30 -1.95
C ALA A 260 17.15 -11.97 -0.78
N VAL A 261 15.96 -11.36 -1.04
CA VAL A 261 14.94 -11.14 0.00
C VAL A 261 14.47 -12.47 0.60
N ILE A 262 14.18 -13.48 -0.23
CA ILE A 262 13.74 -14.79 0.24
C ILE A 262 14.82 -15.45 1.11
N ALA A 263 16.08 -15.36 0.70
CA ALA A 263 17.20 -15.96 1.44
C ALA A 263 17.41 -15.28 2.80
N GLU A 264 17.41 -13.94 2.84
CA GLU A 264 17.54 -13.16 4.09
C GLU A 264 16.36 -13.43 5.03
N ALA A 265 15.13 -13.41 4.52
CA ALA A 265 13.95 -13.70 5.31
C ALA A 265 14.02 -15.08 5.98
N ARG A 266 14.53 -16.10 5.26
CA ARG A 266 14.73 -17.44 5.83
C ARG A 266 15.81 -17.46 6.92
N GLN A 267 16.89 -16.68 6.77
CA GLN A 267 17.92 -16.55 7.80
C GLN A 267 17.35 -15.90 9.07
N GLU A 268 16.43 -14.95 8.92
CA GLU A 268 15.70 -14.32 10.01
C GLU A 268 14.54 -15.19 10.56
N GLY A 269 14.44 -16.46 10.14
CA GLY A 269 13.40 -17.39 10.60
C GLY A 269 12.00 -17.08 10.09
N MET A 270 11.87 -16.24 9.06
CA MET A 270 10.59 -15.92 8.42
C MET A 270 10.17 -17.00 7.41
N GLY A 271 8.88 -17.11 7.20
CA GLY A 271 8.26 -18.02 6.24
C GLY A 271 6.82 -17.61 5.94
N LEU A 272 6.16 -18.30 5.03
CA LEU A 272 4.74 -18.04 4.77
C LEU A 272 3.90 -18.51 5.95
N LEU A 273 3.00 -17.65 6.40
CA LEU A 273 2.12 -17.95 7.53
C LEU A 273 1.07 -18.99 7.11
N PRO A 274 0.93 -20.12 7.84
CA PRO A 274 -0.03 -21.16 7.46
C PRO A 274 -1.48 -20.68 7.41
N ASP A 275 -1.87 -19.80 8.32
CA ASP A 275 -3.19 -19.16 8.32
C ASP A 275 -3.09 -17.77 7.68
N TYR A 276 -3.47 -17.72 6.41
CA TYR A 276 -3.49 -16.49 5.61
C TYR A 276 -4.30 -15.35 6.24
N SER A 277 -5.41 -15.68 6.96
CA SER A 277 -6.27 -14.65 7.54
C SER A 277 -5.60 -13.84 8.65
N LYS A 278 -4.58 -14.41 9.30
CA LYS A 278 -3.81 -13.78 10.37
C LYS A 278 -2.90 -12.65 9.91
N LEU A 279 -2.69 -12.53 8.60
CA LEU A 279 -1.93 -11.42 8.02
C LEU A 279 -2.71 -10.10 8.04
N PHE A 280 -4.04 -10.15 8.18
CA PHE A 280 -4.93 -9.02 7.90
C PHE A 280 -5.92 -8.73 9.04
N ASP A 281 -5.83 -9.43 10.16
CA ASP A 281 -6.68 -9.19 11.33
C ASP A 281 -6.05 -8.16 12.30
N LYS A 282 -6.77 -7.81 13.36
CA LYS A 282 -6.32 -6.86 14.39
C LYS A 282 -5.05 -7.28 15.14
N ASP A 283 -4.68 -8.54 15.07
CA ASP A 283 -3.49 -9.12 15.74
C ASP A 283 -2.34 -9.39 14.75
N SER A 284 -2.44 -8.94 13.48
CA SER A 284 -1.43 -9.13 12.44
C SER A 284 -0.02 -8.67 12.87
N TYR A 285 0.07 -7.64 13.69
CA TYR A 285 1.33 -7.15 14.24
C TYR A 285 2.04 -8.14 15.19
N LYS A 286 1.33 -9.17 15.68
CA LYS A 286 1.87 -10.25 16.49
C LYS A 286 2.06 -11.52 15.67
N ASP A 287 0.99 -11.94 15.00
CA ASP A 287 0.90 -13.23 14.33
C ASP A 287 1.53 -13.17 12.93
N GLY A 288 1.39 -12.03 12.24
CA GLY A 288 1.88 -11.80 10.87
C GLY A 288 3.38 -11.54 10.75
N ILE A 289 4.08 -11.25 11.83
CA ILE A 289 5.51 -10.86 11.82
C ILE A 289 6.44 -11.91 11.19
N LYS A 290 6.00 -13.15 11.07
CA LYS A 290 6.75 -14.22 10.39
C LYS A 290 6.70 -14.12 8.87
N GLU A 291 5.78 -13.37 8.30
CA GLU A 291 5.63 -13.18 6.85
C GLU A 291 5.66 -11.70 6.45
N ILE A 292 5.10 -10.80 7.28
CA ILE A 292 5.08 -9.36 7.02
C ILE A 292 6.48 -8.78 7.20
N ILE A 293 7.03 -8.23 6.13
CA ILE A 293 8.34 -7.57 6.12
C ILE A 293 8.20 -6.11 6.54
N PHE A 294 7.19 -5.42 6.01
CA PHE A 294 6.93 -4.03 6.34
C PHE A 294 5.45 -3.69 6.17
N ALA A 295 4.87 -3.02 7.16
CA ALA A 295 3.48 -2.57 7.14
C ALA A 295 3.34 -1.18 7.74
N ARG A 296 2.35 -0.43 7.25
CA ARG A 296 1.93 0.85 7.82
C ARG A 296 0.82 0.60 8.83
N ARG A 297 1.12 0.78 10.10
CA ARG A 297 0.13 0.70 11.18
C ARG A 297 -0.66 2.00 11.26
N THR A 298 -1.98 1.91 11.36
CA THR A 298 -2.86 3.06 11.56
C THR A 298 -3.20 3.24 13.04
N ALA A 299 -3.67 4.42 13.43
CA ALA A 299 -4.32 4.60 14.72
C ALA A 299 -5.58 3.71 14.81
N ALA A 300 -5.99 3.36 16.03
CA ALA A 300 -7.20 2.59 16.24
C ALA A 300 -8.42 3.33 15.68
N SER A 301 -9.18 2.67 14.82
CA SER A 301 -10.34 3.21 14.12
C SER A 301 -11.34 2.09 13.82
N ASN A 302 -12.59 2.44 13.58
CA ASN A 302 -13.61 1.56 13.01
C ASN A 302 -14.10 2.05 11.64
N ALA A 303 -13.38 3.00 11.05
CA ALA A 303 -13.80 3.61 9.79
C ALA A 303 -13.76 2.60 8.63
N PHE A 304 -12.78 1.69 8.62
CA PHE A 304 -12.67 0.71 7.55
C PHE A 304 -13.84 -0.30 7.59
N GLU A 305 -14.23 -0.77 8.77
CA GLU A 305 -15.42 -1.61 8.95
C GLU A 305 -16.70 -0.85 8.60
N LYS A 306 -16.81 0.40 9.02
CA LYS A 306 -17.94 1.25 8.65
C LYS A 306 -18.09 1.35 7.14
N TYR A 307 -17.00 1.59 6.41
CA TYR A 307 -17.04 1.66 4.95
C TYR A 307 -17.35 0.33 4.26
N ASN A 308 -17.03 -0.83 4.88
CA ASN A 308 -17.03 -2.12 4.19
C ASN A 308 -17.98 -3.17 4.77
N TYR A 309 -18.58 -2.95 5.93
CA TYR A 309 -19.61 -3.86 6.43
C TYR A 309 -20.85 -3.82 5.52
N PRO A 310 -21.56 -4.95 5.39
CA PRO A 310 -22.75 -5.05 4.57
C PRO A 310 -23.83 -4.05 4.98
N ILE A 311 -24.50 -3.45 4.00
CA ILE A 311 -25.72 -2.68 4.22
C ILE A 311 -26.73 -3.53 5.01
N GLY A 312 -27.47 -2.89 5.92
CA GLY A 312 -28.37 -3.54 6.88
C GLY A 312 -27.78 -3.63 8.29
N ILE A 313 -26.47 -3.50 8.45
CA ILE A 313 -25.82 -3.26 9.74
C ILE A 313 -25.88 -1.75 10.04
N GLU A 314 -26.19 -1.38 11.28
CA GLU A 314 -26.29 0.03 11.70
C GLU A 314 -24.98 0.79 11.40
N ASN A 315 -25.06 1.89 10.66
CA ASN A 315 -23.94 2.75 10.20
C ASN A 315 -22.97 2.09 9.19
N ALA A 316 -23.31 0.97 8.57
CA ALA A 316 -22.51 0.37 7.51
C ALA A 316 -22.79 1.00 6.15
N ASP A 317 -21.74 1.14 5.32
CA ASP A 317 -21.80 1.81 4.02
C ASP A 317 -21.71 0.84 2.81
N GLY A 318 -21.50 -0.49 3.00
CA GLY A 318 -21.48 -1.48 1.92
C GLY A 318 -20.17 -1.61 1.15
N GLY A 319 -19.48 -0.55 0.90
CA GLY A 319 -18.08 -0.37 0.49
C GLY A 319 -17.54 -1.08 -0.73
N ASN A 320 -16.34 -1.61 -0.58
CA ASN A 320 -15.59 -2.26 -1.65
C ASN A 320 -16.08 -3.70 -1.86
N CYS A 321 -16.90 -3.90 -2.89
CA CYS A 321 -17.52 -5.16 -3.20
C CYS A 321 -16.66 -5.96 -4.19
N PRO A 322 -16.14 -7.16 -3.81
CA PRO A 322 -15.40 -8.03 -4.72
C PRO A 322 -16.21 -8.31 -5.99
N THR A 323 -15.56 -8.38 -7.14
CA THR A 323 -16.20 -8.70 -8.41
C THR A 323 -16.35 -10.20 -8.61
N GLN A 324 -17.21 -10.60 -9.56
CA GLN A 324 -17.21 -11.98 -10.06
C GLN A 324 -15.90 -12.33 -10.78
N ASN A 325 -15.21 -11.34 -11.40
CA ASN A 325 -13.90 -11.55 -12.00
C ASN A 325 -12.89 -12.08 -10.97
N LEU A 326 -12.85 -11.47 -9.78
CA LEU A 326 -11.99 -11.96 -8.70
C LEU A 326 -12.47 -13.31 -8.16
N VAL A 327 -13.78 -13.50 -7.98
CA VAL A 327 -14.34 -14.79 -7.49
C VAL A 327 -14.05 -15.92 -8.47
N ASP A 328 -14.15 -15.67 -9.77
CA ASP A 328 -13.82 -16.67 -10.81
C ASP A 328 -12.32 -17.03 -10.83
N ALA A 329 -11.45 -16.08 -10.47
CA ALA A 329 -9.99 -16.27 -10.43
C ALA A 329 -9.53 -17.30 -9.36
N TYR A 330 -10.30 -17.50 -8.29
CA TYR A 330 -10.02 -18.56 -7.32
C TYR A 330 -10.28 -19.92 -7.97
N GLU A 331 -9.26 -20.74 -8.11
CA GLU A 331 -9.36 -22.07 -8.71
C GLU A 331 -10.18 -23.04 -7.84
N MET A 332 -10.51 -24.19 -8.40
CA MET A 332 -11.06 -25.33 -7.62
C MET A 332 -9.95 -25.96 -6.77
N THR A 333 -10.30 -26.71 -5.74
CA THR A 333 -9.34 -27.42 -4.87
C THR A 333 -8.45 -28.42 -5.62
N ASN A 334 -8.84 -28.82 -6.84
CA ASN A 334 -8.03 -29.65 -7.71
C ASN A 334 -7.03 -28.85 -8.57
N GLY A 335 -6.94 -27.52 -8.38
CA GLY A 335 -6.00 -26.63 -9.08
C GLY A 335 -6.40 -26.27 -10.51
N ARG A 336 -7.65 -26.53 -10.92
CA ARG A 336 -8.19 -26.16 -12.22
C ARG A 336 -8.97 -24.85 -12.12
N ALA A 337 -8.92 -24.05 -13.17
CA ALA A 337 -9.82 -22.91 -13.32
C ALA A 337 -11.27 -23.43 -13.46
N ILE A 338 -12.26 -22.61 -13.08
CA ILE A 338 -13.68 -23.01 -13.09
C ILE A 338 -14.19 -23.39 -14.48
N ASP A 339 -13.63 -22.79 -15.53
CA ASP A 339 -13.95 -23.02 -16.94
C ASP A 339 -13.08 -24.12 -17.59
N GLU A 340 -12.11 -24.69 -16.86
CA GLU A 340 -11.24 -25.75 -17.36
C GLU A 340 -11.94 -27.10 -17.30
N GLN A 341 -11.81 -27.88 -18.38
CA GLN A 341 -12.40 -29.22 -18.46
C GLN A 341 -11.95 -30.09 -17.26
N GLY A 342 -12.90 -30.69 -16.57
CA GLY A 342 -12.65 -31.53 -15.39
C GLY A 342 -12.40 -30.73 -14.11
N SER A 343 -12.75 -29.45 -14.09
CA SER A 343 -12.71 -28.62 -12.89
C SER A 343 -13.66 -29.12 -11.79
N GLY A 344 -14.82 -29.67 -12.18
CA GLY A 344 -15.88 -30.07 -11.26
C GLY A 344 -16.70 -28.87 -10.74
N TYR A 345 -16.55 -27.71 -11.34
CA TYR A 345 -17.31 -26.52 -10.96
C TYR A 345 -18.80 -26.67 -11.26
N ASP A 346 -19.63 -26.39 -10.25
CA ASP A 346 -21.09 -26.30 -10.39
C ASP A 346 -21.52 -24.82 -10.32
N PRO A 347 -22.06 -24.24 -11.41
CA PRO A 347 -22.56 -22.87 -11.39
C PRO A 347 -23.71 -22.61 -10.40
N GLN A 348 -24.42 -23.67 -9.92
CA GLN A 348 -25.49 -23.53 -8.93
C GLN A 348 -25.03 -23.79 -7.49
N ASP A 349 -23.78 -24.25 -7.31
CA ASP A 349 -23.08 -24.31 -6.02
C ASP A 349 -21.68 -23.67 -6.16
N PRO A 350 -21.62 -22.37 -6.51
CA PRO A 350 -20.43 -21.73 -7.07
C PRO A 350 -19.28 -21.56 -6.07
N TYR A 351 -19.50 -21.79 -4.79
CA TYR A 351 -18.51 -21.56 -3.72
C TYR A 351 -17.93 -22.85 -3.14
N LYS A 352 -18.49 -24.01 -3.55
CA LYS A 352 -18.05 -25.33 -3.10
C LYS A 352 -16.72 -25.71 -3.75
N ASP A 353 -15.85 -26.36 -2.96
CA ASP A 353 -14.59 -26.94 -3.41
C ASP A 353 -13.66 -25.93 -4.12
N ARG A 354 -13.69 -24.66 -3.69
CA ARG A 354 -12.86 -23.57 -4.20
C ARG A 354 -11.58 -23.39 -3.36
N ASP A 355 -10.62 -22.71 -3.92
CA ASP A 355 -9.44 -22.24 -3.19
C ASP A 355 -9.84 -21.60 -1.85
N ALA A 356 -9.21 -22.05 -0.77
CA ALA A 356 -9.58 -21.61 0.59
C ALA A 356 -9.45 -20.08 0.80
N ARG A 357 -8.61 -19.40 0.02
CA ARG A 357 -8.44 -17.95 0.08
C ARG A 357 -9.71 -17.21 -0.34
N LEU A 358 -10.59 -17.80 -1.16
CA LEU A 358 -11.90 -17.23 -1.50
C LEU A 358 -12.70 -16.94 -0.23
N ALA A 359 -12.88 -17.95 0.61
CA ALA A 359 -13.66 -17.83 1.85
C ALA A 359 -13.04 -16.86 2.87
N MET A 360 -11.73 -16.59 2.76
CA MET A 360 -11.01 -15.64 3.64
C MET A 360 -11.10 -14.19 3.11
N THR A 361 -11.38 -14.00 1.83
CA THR A 361 -11.36 -12.69 1.16
C THR A 361 -12.75 -12.14 0.86
N VAL A 362 -13.71 -13.02 0.53
CA VAL A 362 -15.03 -12.68 -0.02
C VAL A 362 -16.14 -13.24 0.87
N ALA A 363 -17.11 -12.40 1.21
CA ALA A 363 -18.35 -12.80 1.87
C ALA A 363 -19.45 -13.01 0.83
N VAL A 364 -20.13 -14.17 0.92
CA VAL A 364 -21.08 -14.65 -0.08
C VAL A 364 -22.51 -14.74 0.47
N ASN A 365 -23.50 -14.84 -0.43
CA ASN A 365 -24.90 -15.04 -0.03
C ASN A 365 -25.07 -16.26 0.86
N GLY A 366 -25.89 -16.15 1.91
CA GLY A 366 -26.17 -17.25 2.84
C GLY A 366 -25.13 -17.43 3.94
N GLU A 367 -24.00 -16.73 3.87
CA GLU A 367 -22.97 -16.78 4.91
C GLU A 367 -23.33 -15.88 6.10
N LYS A 368 -22.91 -16.27 7.31
CA LYS A 368 -22.95 -15.38 8.49
C LYS A 368 -21.73 -14.45 8.46
N TRP A 369 -21.99 -13.18 8.20
CA TRP A 369 -20.94 -12.18 8.14
C TRP A 369 -21.45 -10.77 8.57
N PRO A 370 -20.77 -10.03 9.43
CA PRO A 370 -19.49 -10.37 10.09
C PRO A 370 -19.58 -11.34 11.27
N ASP A 371 -20.69 -11.78 11.76
CA ASP A 371 -20.84 -12.89 12.72
C ASP A 371 -22.29 -13.03 13.26
N LYS A 372 -23.19 -12.11 12.91
CA LYS A 372 -24.52 -12.07 13.52
C LYS A 372 -25.63 -12.50 12.57
N ASP A 373 -25.68 -11.87 11.39
CA ASP A 373 -26.78 -12.05 10.46
C ASP A 373 -26.35 -12.77 9.19
N THR A 374 -27.24 -13.59 8.66
CA THR A 374 -27.04 -14.24 7.38
C THR A 374 -27.17 -13.22 6.26
N LEU A 375 -26.16 -13.12 5.40
CA LEU A 375 -26.17 -12.26 4.22
C LEU A 375 -27.27 -12.68 3.25
N LYS A 376 -28.03 -11.69 2.78
CA LYS A 376 -29.12 -11.84 1.82
C LYS A 376 -28.84 -10.95 0.62
N THR A 377 -27.88 -11.39 -0.22
CA THR A 377 -27.47 -10.65 -1.43
C THR A 377 -28.28 -11.04 -2.67
N PHE A 378 -29.27 -11.95 -2.54
CA PHE A 378 -30.23 -12.27 -3.59
C PHE A 378 -31.17 -11.08 -3.87
N GLU A 379 -31.76 -11.01 -5.04
CA GLU A 379 -32.72 -9.96 -5.44
C GLU A 379 -33.84 -9.80 -4.40
N GLY A 380 -34.05 -8.56 -3.93
CA GLY A 380 -34.97 -8.24 -2.84
C GLY A 380 -34.43 -8.54 -1.43
N GLY A 381 -33.26 -9.11 -1.28
CA GLY A 381 -32.60 -9.33 0.00
C GLY A 381 -32.08 -8.03 0.64
N ALA A 382 -31.98 -8.01 1.96
CA ALA A 382 -31.60 -6.81 2.74
C ALA A 382 -30.19 -6.29 2.48
N ASN A 383 -29.30 -7.10 1.86
CA ASN A 383 -27.93 -6.72 1.57
C ASN A 383 -27.64 -6.66 0.05
N SER A 384 -28.68 -6.77 -0.80
CA SER A 384 -28.55 -6.81 -2.26
C SER A 384 -28.55 -5.42 -2.89
N SER A 385 -28.27 -5.36 -4.19
CA SER A 385 -28.40 -4.15 -5.02
C SER A 385 -29.81 -3.56 -5.06
N SER A 386 -30.79 -4.26 -4.52
CA SER A 386 -32.19 -3.76 -4.38
C SER A 386 -32.32 -2.69 -3.30
N VAL A 387 -31.34 -2.53 -2.42
CA VAL A 387 -31.30 -1.50 -1.39
C VAL A 387 -30.21 -0.47 -1.71
N THR A 388 -30.41 0.78 -1.25
CA THR A 388 -29.45 1.85 -1.46
C THR A 388 -28.08 1.46 -0.88
N TYR A 389 -27.03 1.57 -1.70
CA TYR A 389 -25.64 1.20 -1.38
C TYR A 389 -25.43 -0.30 -1.09
N GLY A 390 -26.41 -1.16 -1.35
CA GLY A 390 -26.21 -2.60 -1.34
C GLY A 390 -25.25 -3.04 -2.44
N THR A 391 -24.68 -4.24 -2.28
CA THR A 391 -23.65 -4.71 -3.21
C THR A 391 -24.10 -4.80 -4.66
N PRO A 392 -23.42 -4.13 -5.61
CA PRO A 392 -23.71 -4.28 -7.03
C PRO A 392 -23.21 -5.60 -7.62
N THR A 393 -22.32 -6.29 -6.91
CA THR A 393 -21.62 -7.49 -7.38
C THR A 393 -22.18 -8.80 -6.80
N GLY A 394 -23.02 -8.73 -5.75
CA GLY A 394 -23.49 -9.89 -5.00
C GLY A 394 -22.56 -10.33 -3.86
N TYR A 395 -21.46 -9.63 -3.62
CA TYR A 395 -20.41 -9.96 -2.67
C TYR A 395 -20.08 -8.80 -1.74
N TYR A 396 -19.46 -9.11 -0.57
CA TYR A 396 -18.87 -8.16 0.35
C TYR A 396 -17.42 -8.52 0.70
N LEU A 397 -16.65 -7.54 1.16
CA LEU A 397 -15.25 -7.71 1.53
C LEU A 397 -15.12 -8.37 2.90
N LYS A 398 -14.15 -9.30 3.04
CA LYS A 398 -13.70 -9.87 4.32
C LYS A 398 -12.29 -9.46 4.70
N LYS A 399 -11.40 -9.38 3.72
CA LYS A 399 -9.98 -9.11 3.97
C LYS A 399 -9.79 -7.76 4.66
N TYR A 400 -8.90 -7.69 5.64
CA TYR A 400 -8.67 -6.55 6.53
C TYR A 400 -9.82 -6.19 7.48
N ILE A 401 -10.97 -6.84 7.40
CA ILE A 401 -12.11 -6.57 8.28
C ILE A 401 -11.92 -7.26 9.63
N ASN A 402 -11.99 -6.49 10.71
CA ASN A 402 -12.01 -7.04 12.07
C ASN A 402 -13.45 -7.35 12.49
N LYS A 403 -13.84 -8.60 12.48
CA LYS A 403 -15.21 -9.08 12.77
C LYS A 403 -15.79 -8.58 14.10
N GLY A 404 -14.95 -8.36 15.12
CA GLY A 404 -15.36 -7.87 16.43
C GLY A 404 -15.58 -6.36 16.50
N THR A 405 -15.49 -5.64 15.37
CA THR A 405 -15.71 -4.20 15.35
C THR A 405 -17.21 -3.88 15.44
N ILE A 406 -17.55 -3.04 16.41
CA ILE A 406 -18.91 -2.53 16.64
C ILE A 406 -18.94 -1.09 16.12
N ILE A 407 -19.76 -0.84 15.09
CA ILE A 407 -19.91 0.47 14.45
C ILE A 407 -21.24 1.15 14.83
N ALA A 408 -22.07 0.52 15.65
CA ALA A 408 -23.31 1.07 16.17
C ALA A 408 -23.03 2.35 16.99
N LYS A 409 -24.02 3.25 17.08
CA LYS A 409 -23.89 4.51 17.85
C LYS A 409 -23.58 4.26 19.32
N THR A 410 -24.07 3.16 19.89
CA THR A 410 -23.86 2.79 21.28
C THR A 410 -22.91 1.58 21.36
N GLY A 411 -21.90 1.65 22.21
CA GLY A 411 -20.95 0.56 22.45
C GLY A 411 -19.92 0.38 21.34
N SER A 412 -19.67 1.40 20.49
CA SER A 412 -18.67 1.35 19.44
C SER A 412 -17.27 1.04 20.01
N ASN A 413 -16.50 0.28 19.26
CA ASN A 413 -15.09 0.02 19.54
C ASN A 413 -14.23 0.30 18.30
N SER A 414 -12.92 0.27 18.47
CA SER A 414 -11.96 0.56 17.40
C SER A 414 -10.76 -0.36 17.54
N PHE A 415 -10.17 -0.74 16.41
CA PHE A 415 -8.95 -1.53 16.36
C PHE A 415 -7.90 -0.86 15.48
N THR A 416 -6.65 -1.19 15.75
CA THR A 416 -5.52 -0.85 14.89
C THR A 416 -5.56 -1.74 13.66
N HIS A 417 -5.27 -1.17 12.48
CA HIS A 417 -5.09 -1.91 11.25
C HIS A 417 -3.65 -1.79 10.76
N GLU A 418 -3.15 -2.80 10.08
CA GLU A 418 -1.86 -2.78 9.41
C GLU A 418 -2.06 -2.91 7.90
N TRP A 419 -1.71 -1.87 7.15
CA TRP A 419 -1.62 -1.96 5.71
C TRP A 419 -0.31 -2.65 5.34
N VAL A 420 -0.41 -3.86 4.82
CA VAL A 420 0.76 -4.65 4.43
C VAL A 420 1.37 -4.04 3.17
N ILE A 421 2.61 -3.52 3.29
CA ILE A 421 3.35 -2.93 2.17
C ILE A 421 4.23 -3.98 1.51
N PHE A 422 5.00 -4.74 2.33
CA PHE A 422 5.85 -5.83 1.85
C PHE A 422 5.59 -7.08 2.70
N ARG A 423 5.38 -8.22 2.06
CA ARG A 423 5.34 -9.55 2.70
C ARG A 423 6.02 -10.61 1.84
N LEU A 424 6.46 -11.68 2.45
CA LEU A 424 7.34 -12.66 1.83
C LEU A 424 6.72 -13.35 0.61
N ALA A 425 5.41 -13.63 0.61
CA ALA A 425 4.74 -14.26 -0.52
C ALA A 425 4.88 -13.43 -1.81
N GLU A 426 4.85 -12.10 -1.73
CA GLU A 426 5.09 -11.23 -2.87
C GLU A 426 6.43 -11.54 -3.55
N PHE A 427 7.49 -11.76 -2.76
CA PHE A 427 8.84 -11.96 -3.32
C PHE A 427 9.01 -13.32 -3.98
N TYR A 428 8.28 -14.34 -3.57
CA TYR A 428 8.17 -15.59 -4.33
C TYR A 428 7.49 -15.35 -5.67
N LEU A 429 6.43 -14.56 -5.72
CA LEU A 429 5.73 -14.22 -6.96
C LEU A 429 6.56 -13.26 -7.84
N ASN A 430 7.25 -12.29 -7.25
CA ASN A 430 8.16 -11.39 -7.98
C ASN A 430 9.32 -12.18 -8.62
N TYR A 431 9.88 -13.14 -7.88
CA TYR A 431 10.89 -14.06 -8.41
C TYR A 431 10.34 -14.87 -9.58
N ALA A 432 9.15 -15.45 -9.43
CA ALA A 432 8.54 -16.28 -10.46
C ALA A 432 8.30 -15.51 -11.76
N GLU A 433 7.77 -14.28 -11.68
CA GLU A 433 7.59 -13.41 -12.85
C GLU A 433 8.91 -13.11 -13.55
N ALA A 434 9.90 -12.73 -12.74
CA ALA A 434 11.21 -12.37 -13.26
C ALA A 434 11.92 -13.58 -13.91
N ALA A 435 11.86 -14.75 -13.27
CA ALA A 435 12.44 -15.99 -13.79
C ALA A 435 11.75 -16.44 -15.09
N LEU A 436 10.42 -16.39 -15.14
CA LEU A 436 9.62 -16.70 -16.33
C LEU A 436 10.01 -15.83 -17.52
N ASN A 437 10.04 -14.51 -17.31
CA ASN A 437 10.34 -13.56 -18.40
C ASN A 437 11.81 -13.60 -18.84
N TYR A 438 12.74 -13.89 -17.93
CA TYR A 438 14.15 -14.04 -18.26
C TYR A 438 14.42 -15.29 -19.09
N THR A 439 13.92 -16.45 -18.61
CA THR A 439 14.22 -17.76 -19.23
C THR A 439 13.31 -18.10 -20.40
N GLY A 440 12.13 -17.49 -20.49
CA GLY A 440 11.06 -17.87 -21.42
C GLY A 440 10.37 -19.19 -21.05
N SER A 441 10.60 -19.71 -19.82
CA SER A 441 10.06 -20.99 -19.36
C SER A 441 9.74 -20.96 -17.88
N GLY A 442 8.57 -21.49 -17.51
CA GLY A 442 8.21 -21.66 -16.10
C GLY A 442 9.03 -22.75 -15.37
N TYR A 443 9.75 -23.56 -16.10
CA TYR A 443 10.41 -24.79 -15.60
C TYR A 443 11.93 -24.76 -15.68
N THR A 444 12.51 -23.65 -16.12
CA THR A 444 13.95 -23.42 -16.17
C THR A 444 14.33 -22.39 -15.12
N ALA A 445 15.29 -22.73 -14.26
CA ALA A 445 15.83 -21.77 -13.31
C ALA A 445 16.74 -20.77 -14.05
N PRO A 446 16.72 -19.47 -13.70
CA PRO A 446 17.74 -18.54 -14.18
C PRO A 446 19.14 -18.98 -13.73
N GLU A 447 20.15 -18.63 -14.53
CA GLU A 447 21.54 -18.98 -14.24
C GLU A 447 21.96 -18.50 -12.83
N GLY A 448 22.53 -19.41 -12.04
CA GLY A 448 23.01 -19.14 -10.68
C GLY A 448 21.91 -18.98 -9.64
N LEU A 449 20.63 -19.19 -9.97
CA LEU A 449 19.51 -19.09 -9.03
C LEU A 449 18.90 -20.47 -8.72
N PRO A 450 18.38 -20.68 -7.48
CA PRO A 450 18.04 -22.01 -6.98
C PRO A 450 16.69 -22.56 -7.44
N MET A 451 15.79 -21.71 -7.96
CA MET A 451 14.39 -22.09 -8.21
C MET A 451 13.97 -21.81 -9.66
N THR A 452 13.06 -22.63 -10.18
CA THR A 452 12.27 -22.29 -11.36
C THR A 452 11.11 -21.36 -10.96
N ALA A 453 10.46 -20.71 -11.94
CA ALA A 453 9.24 -19.95 -11.69
C ALA A 453 8.14 -20.82 -11.05
N ALA A 454 7.95 -22.05 -11.54
CA ALA A 454 6.99 -23.00 -10.98
C ALA A 454 7.28 -23.34 -9.52
N GLN A 455 8.54 -23.59 -9.17
CA GLN A 455 8.92 -23.87 -7.78
C GLN A 455 8.62 -22.70 -6.85
N ALA A 456 8.88 -21.46 -7.26
CA ALA A 456 8.58 -20.28 -6.47
C ALA A 456 7.07 -20.11 -6.25
N ILE A 457 6.26 -20.25 -7.31
CA ILE A 457 4.79 -20.21 -7.19
C ILE A 457 4.28 -21.33 -6.27
N ASN A 458 4.84 -22.53 -6.39
CA ASN A 458 4.40 -23.68 -5.60
C ASN A 458 4.60 -23.49 -4.10
N VAL A 459 5.53 -22.66 -3.64
CA VAL A 459 5.64 -22.30 -2.22
C VAL A 459 4.36 -21.59 -1.74
N VAL A 460 3.84 -20.65 -2.53
CA VAL A 460 2.60 -19.92 -2.22
C VAL A 460 1.38 -20.86 -2.31
N ARG A 461 1.30 -21.64 -3.37
CA ARG A 461 0.20 -22.60 -3.59
C ARG A 461 0.13 -23.67 -2.50
N THR A 462 1.28 -24.20 -2.07
CA THR A 462 1.34 -25.18 -0.95
C THR A 462 0.79 -24.59 0.34
N ARG A 463 1.14 -23.34 0.68
CA ARG A 463 0.56 -22.65 1.83
C ARG A 463 -0.95 -22.52 1.72
N ALA A 464 -1.47 -22.21 0.52
CA ALA A 464 -2.89 -22.11 0.21
C ALA A 464 -3.60 -23.48 0.08
N LYS A 465 -2.87 -24.59 0.25
CA LYS A 465 -3.36 -25.98 0.05
C LYS A 465 -3.84 -26.23 -1.37
N GLN A 466 -3.29 -25.51 -2.34
CA GLN A 466 -3.54 -25.71 -3.77
C GLN A 466 -2.51 -26.69 -4.36
N PRO A 467 -2.89 -27.48 -5.35
CA PRO A 467 -1.94 -28.31 -6.11
C PRO A 467 -0.83 -27.46 -6.76
N ASN A 468 0.31 -28.07 -6.96
CA ASN A 468 1.40 -27.46 -7.70
C ASN A 468 0.99 -27.02 -9.11
N MET A 469 1.69 -26.05 -9.66
CA MET A 469 1.57 -25.65 -11.06
C MET A 469 1.63 -26.88 -11.98
N ALA A 470 0.74 -26.96 -12.95
CA ALA A 470 0.76 -28.01 -13.97
C ALA A 470 2.10 -27.97 -14.72
N THR A 471 2.58 -29.14 -15.16
CA THR A 471 3.81 -29.25 -15.93
C THR A 471 3.56 -29.11 -17.43
N GLY A 472 4.57 -28.69 -18.19
CA GLY A 472 4.51 -28.65 -19.66
C GLY A 472 3.67 -27.52 -20.26
N LEU A 473 3.32 -26.51 -19.50
CA LEU A 473 2.62 -25.32 -20.01
C LEU A 473 3.54 -24.52 -20.95
N SER A 474 2.96 -23.99 -22.03
CA SER A 474 3.63 -22.98 -22.85
C SER A 474 3.90 -21.70 -22.03
N PHE A 475 4.76 -20.81 -22.53
CA PHE A 475 5.03 -19.53 -21.88
C PHE A 475 3.73 -18.75 -21.58
N ASP A 476 2.86 -18.61 -22.57
CA ASP A 476 1.61 -17.83 -22.42
C ASP A 476 0.63 -18.48 -21.44
N ALA A 477 0.48 -19.81 -21.50
CA ALA A 477 -0.37 -20.54 -20.55
C ALA A 477 0.18 -20.45 -19.11
N PHE A 478 1.48 -20.54 -18.94
CA PHE A 478 2.12 -20.40 -17.64
C PHE A 478 1.99 -18.96 -17.11
N LYS A 479 2.23 -17.96 -17.97
CA LYS A 479 2.07 -16.54 -17.64
C LYS A 479 0.66 -16.25 -17.14
N LYS A 480 -0.37 -16.71 -17.86
CA LYS A 480 -1.77 -16.53 -17.47
C LYS A 480 -2.07 -17.15 -16.10
N LYS A 481 -1.58 -18.36 -15.82
CA LYS A 481 -1.75 -18.99 -14.49
C LYS A 481 -0.96 -18.27 -13.40
N TYR A 482 0.23 -17.74 -13.69
CA TYR A 482 1.00 -16.91 -12.78
C TYR A 482 0.25 -15.61 -12.43
N GLU A 483 -0.26 -14.91 -13.43
CA GLU A 483 -1.02 -13.67 -13.23
C GLU A 483 -2.26 -13.89 -12.38
N ASN A 484 -2.94 -15.03 -12.59
CA ASN A 484 -4.07 -15.46 -11.77
C ASN A 484 -3.65 -15.74 -10.32
N GLU A 485 -2.57 -16.49 -10.09
CA GLU A 485 -2.06 -16.77 -8.75
C GLU A 485 -1.70 -15.48 -8.01
N ARG A 486 -1.05 -14.52 -8.72
CA ARG A 486 -0.71 -13.21 -8.15
C ARG A 486 -1.94 -12.40 -7.81
N PHE A 487 -2.96 -12.41 -8.66
CA PHE A 487 -4.23 -11.72 -8.43
C PHE A 487 -4.94 -12.26 -7.19
N VAL A 488 -5.06 -13.57 -7.05
CA VAL A 488 -5.69 -14.26 -5.93
C VAL A 488 -4.92 -14.04 -4.63
N GLU A 489 -3.61 -14.22 -4.67
CA GLU A 489 -2.76 -14.12 -3.48
C GLU A 489 -2.71 -12.70 -2.90
N LEU A 490 -2.55 -11.71 -3.77
CA LEU A 490 -2.34 -10.31 -3.38
C LEU A 490 -3.62 -9.46 -3.49
N ALA A 491 -4.79 -10.09 -3.57
CA ALA A 491 -6.07 -9.40 -3.65
C ALA A 491 -6.23 -8.38 -2.51
N PHE A 492 -6.70 -7.18 -2.82
CA PHE A 492 -6.91 -6.05 -1.89
C PHE A 492 -5.64 -5.55 -1.16
N GLU A 493 -4.44 -5.84 -1.67
CA GLU A 493 -3.18 -5.32 -1.13
C GLU A 493 -2.59 -4.18 -2.00
N GLY A 494 -3.39 -3.60 -2.91
CA GLY A 494 -2.98 -2.50 -3.78
C GLY A 494 -2.10 -2.90 -4.97
N HIS A 495 -1.91 -4.22 -5.21
CA HIS A 495 -1.07 -4.70 -6.31
C HIS A 495 -1.77 -4.66 -7.66
N ARG A 496 -3.02 -5.14 -7.78
CA ARG A 496 -3.73 -5.31 -9.06
C ARG A 496 -3.75 -4.04 -9.90
N PHE A 497 -4.02 -2.89 -9.27
CA PHE A 497 -4.07 -1.59 -9.93
C PHE A 497 -2.77 -1.25 -10.68
N PHE A 498 -1.62 -1.56 -10.08
CA PHE A 498 -0.31 -1.29 -10.67
C PHE A 498 0.18 -2.45 -11.55
N ASP A 499 -0.16 -3.69 -11.25
CA ASP A 499 0.23 -4.85 -12.06
C ASP A 499 -0.34 -4.75 -13.47
N LEU A 500 -1.63 -4.45 -13.62
CA LEU A 500 -2.27 -4.28 -14.92
C LEU A 500 -1.65 -3.14 -15.75
N ARG A 501 -1.18 -2.09 -15.07
CA ARG A 501 -0.50 -0.97 -15.72
C ARG A 501 0.93 -1.31 -16.13
N ARG A 502 1.74 -1.86 -15.23
CA ARG A 502 3.13 -2.20 -15.53
C ARG A 502 3.27 -3.33 -16.56
N TRP A 503 2.31 -4.25 -16.62
CA TRP A 503 2.23 -5.30 -17.65
C TRP A 503 1.71 -4.76 -19.00
N LYS A 504 1.06 -3.59 -19.01
CA LYS A 504 0.33 -3.02 -20.15
C LYS A 504 -0.84 -3.91 -20.60
N GLU A 505 -1.51 -4.55 -19.67
CA GLU A 505 -2.62 -5.49 -19.90
C GLU A 505 -3.97 -4.98 -19.40
N ALA A 506 -4.05 -3.73 -18.92
CA ALA A 506 -5.27 -3.15 -18.42
C ALA A 506 -6.47 -3.24 -19.41
N PRO A 507 -6.32 -3.02 -20.73
CA PRO A 507 -7.43 -3.15 -21.67
C PRO A 507 -8.07 -4.54 -21.70
N GLN A 508 -7.27 -5.59 -21.44
CA GLN A 508 -7.76 -6.97 -21.45
C GLN A 508 -8.61 -7.29 -20.23
N TYR A 509 -8.18 -6.84 -19.04
CA TYR A 509 -8.79 -7.24 -17.77
C TYR A 509 -9.88 -6.27 -17.29
N LEU A 510 -9.82 -5.00 -17.68
CA LEU A 510 -10.73 -3.97 -17.16
C LEU A 510 -12.00 -3.78 -18.01
N LYS A 511 -12.16 -4.48 -19.12
CA LYS A 511 -13.26 -4.28 -20.04
C LYS A 511 -14.60 -4.63 -19.41
N ASP A 512 -14.79 -5.87 -19.00
CA ASP A 512 -16.06 -6.39 -18.51
C ASP A 512 -15.98 -6.70 -17.03
N ILE A 513 -16.63 -5.87 -16.24
CA ILE A 513 -16.76 -6.06 -14.80
C ILE A 513 -18.01 -6.86 -14.53
N ARG A 514 -17.84 -7.97 -13.81
CA ARG A 514 -18.89 -8.96 -13.59
C ARG A 514 -19.33 -9.02 -12.14
N GLY A 515 -20.60 -9.38 -11.95
CA GLY A 515 -21.21 -9.65 -10.65
C GLY A 515 -22.04 -10.94 -10.71
N MET A 516 -22.51 -11.39 -9.56
CA MET A 516 -23.41 -12.54 -9.41
C MET A 516 -24.82 -12.05 -9.18
N LYS A 517 -25.72 -12.36 -10.11
CA LYS A 517 -27.16 -12.25 -9.90
C LYS A 517 -27.66 -13.48 -9.18
N ILE A 518 -28.34 -13.28 -8.06
CA ILE A 518 -28.90 -14.38 -7.25
C ILE A 518 -30.41 -14.18 -7.14
N THR A 519 -31.17 -15.16 -7.59
CA THR A 519 -32.63 -15.12 -7.55
C THR A 519 -33.15 -16.23 -6.64
N ARG A 520 -33.98 -15.88 -5.65
CA ARG A 520 -34.66 -16.85 -4.80
C ARG A 520 -35.84 -17.43 -5.55
N GLN A 521 -35.88 -18.77 -5.70
CA GLN A 521 -36.95 -19.49 -6.34
C GLN A 521 -38.14 -19.70 -5.37
N ASP A 522 -39.29 -20.10 -5.91
CA ASP A 522 -40.51 -20.33 -5.13
C ASP A 522 -40.35 -21.47 -4.10
N ASP A 523 -39.52 -22.46 -4.38
CA ASP A 523 -39.15 -23.53 -3.47
C ASP A 523 -38.12 -23.15 -2.41
N GLY A 524 -37.64 -21.89 -2.44
CA GLY A 524 -36.66 -21.37 -1.51
C GLY A 524 -35.20 -21.60 -1.92
N THR A 525 -34.93 -22.34 -3.00
CA THR A 525 -33.59 -22.52 -3.55
C THR A 525 -33.05 -21.23 -4.19
N MET A 526 -31.74 -21.12 -4.34
CA MET A 526 -31.09 -19.96 -4.97
C MET A 526 -30.62 -20.33 -6.36
N LYS A 527 -30.96 -19.51 -7.35
CA LYS A 527 -30.40 -19.57 -8.71
C LYS A 527 -29.27 -18.54 -8.83
N TYR A 528 -28.11 -18.99 -9.31
CA TYR A 528 -26.92 -18.18 -9.48
C TYR A 528 -26.63 -17.96 -10.96
N GLU A 529 -26.45 -16.70 -11.37
CA GLU A 529 -26.17 -16.31 -12.75
C GLU A 529 -25.10 -15.20 -12.79
N GLY A 530 -23.92 -15.50 -13.32
CA GLY A 530 -22.88 -14.50 -13.55
C GLY A 530 -23.32 -13.53 -14.66
N GLN A 531 -23.22 -12.22 -14.41
CA GLN A 531 -23.61 -11.18 -15.37
C GLN A 531 -22.57 -10.06 -15.45
N THR A 532 -22.48 -9.39 -16.60
CA THR A 532 -21.73 -8.14 -16.73
C THR A 532 -22.55 -7.01 -16.09
N ILE A 533 -21.94 -6.31 -15.12
CA ILE A 533 -22.57 -5.19 -14.41
C ILE A 533 -22.06 -3.83 -14.88
N ALA A 534 -20.88 -3.81 -15.50
CA ALA A 534 -20.31 -2.62 -16.12
C ALA A 534 -19.33 -2.99 -17.23
N THR A 535 -19.30 -2.18 -18.29
CA THR A 535 -18.28 -2.25 -19.34
C THR A 535 -17.46 -0.97 -19.26
N ARG A 536 -16.15 -1.10 -19.11
CA ARG A 536 -15.21 0.01 -19.00
C ARG A 536 -14.40 0.15 -20.29
N THR A 537 -14.06 1.38 -20.62
CA THR A 537 -13.11 1.69 -21.69
C THR A 537 -11.72 1.89 -21.09
N TRP A 538 -10.70 1.75 -21.91
CA TRP A 538 -9.32 2.04 -21.56
C TRP A 538 -8.72 3.07 -22.51
N ASP A 539 -7.90 3.96 -21.97
CA ASP A 539 -7.10 4.90 -22.74
C ASP A 539 -5.62 4.72 -22.31
N ASP A 540 -4.72 4.57 -23.27
CA ASP A 540 -3.31 4.27 -22.99
C ASP A 540 -2.59 5.35 -22.17
N LYS A 541 -3.08 6.59 -22.16
CA LYS A 541 -2.57 7.62 -21.26
C LYS A 541 -2.71 7.24 -19.78
N TRP A 542 -3.66 6.34 -19.43
CA TRP A 542 -3.92 5.92 -18.05
C TRP A 542 -2.88 4.93 -17.50
N TYR A 543 -1.90 4.51 -18.28
CA TYR A 543 -0.76 3.76 -17.75
C TYR A 543 0.07 4.57 -16.77
N LEU A 544 0.20 5.89 -16.99
CA LEU A 544 0.84 6.82 -16.07
C LEU A 544 -0.15 7.91 -15.63
N PHE A 545 0.03 8.41 -14.43
CA PHE A 545 -0.79 9.47 -13.88
C PHE A 545 -0.48 10.81 -14.54
N PRO A 546 -1.49 11.70 -14.68
CA PRO A 546 -1.23 13.08 -15.04
C PRO A 546 -0.51 13.80 -13.91
N PHE A 547 0.45 14.64 -14.23
CA PHE A 547 0.95 15.63 -13.27
C PHE A 547 -0.15 16.64 -12.94
N PRO A 548 -0.26 17.11 -11.67
CA PRO A 548 -1.17 18.19 -11.33
C PRO A 548 -0.90 19.43 -12.18
N GLN A 549 -1.93 20.03 -12.75
CA GLN A 549 -1.81 21.18 -13.66
C GLN A 549 -1.01 22.34 -13.04
N LYS A 550 -1.22 22.60 -11.74
CA LYS A 550 -0.50 23.65 -11.01
C LYS A 550 1.02 23.40 -10.99
N ASP A 551 1.45 22.14 -10.85
CA ASP A 551 2.86 21.78 -10.74
C ASP A 551 3.52 21.73 -12.13
N VAL A 552 2.77 21.36 -13.17
CA VAL A 552 3.24 21.52 -14.57
C VAL A 552 3.61 22.97 -14.86
N LEU A 553 2.77 23.92 -14.41
CA LEU A 553 3.00 25.34 -14.63
C LEU A 553 4.14 25.91 -13.75
N ASN A 554 4.21 25.50 -12.49
CA ASN A 554 5.12 26.05 -11.51
C ASN A 554 6.51 25.41 -11.52
N CYS A 555 6.60 24.12 -11.87
CA CYS A 555 7.85 23.33 -11.79
C CYS A 555 8.39 22.95 -13.18
N HIS A 556 7.85 23.53 -14.25
CA HIS A 556 8.27 23.27 -15.65
C HIS A 556 8.27 21.78 -16.03
N LEU A 557 7.33 21.01 -15.47
CA LEU A 557 7.21 19.59 -15.78
C LEU A 557 6.62 19.39 -17.17
N THR A 558 7.15 18.42 -17.89
CA THR A 558 6.52 17.94 -19.14
C THR A 558 5.43 16.94 -18.78
N GLN A 559 4.18 17.26 -19.13
CA GLN A 559 3.05 16.38 -18.89
C GLN A 559 3.22 15.02 -19.60
N ASN A 560 2.77 13.96 -18.96
CA ASN A 560 2.79 12.63 -19.54
C ASN A 560 1.96 12.58 -20.82
N GLU A 561 2.37 11.71 -21.76
CA GLU A 561 1.74 11.59 -23.08
C GLU A 561 0.24 11.31 -22.95
N GLY A 562 -0.54 11.95 -23.83
CA GLY A 562 -2.01 11.86 -23.85
C GLY A 562 -2.75 12.72 -22.83
N TRP A 563 -2.04 13.37 -21.89
CA TRP A 563 -2.64 14.25 -20.88
C TRP A 563 -2.51 15.75 -21.19
N LYS A 564 -2.01 16.10 -22.37
CA LYS A 564 -1.83 17.49 -22.81
C LYS A 564 -3.16 18.17 -23.16
#